data_2f61a5cf912312e3966024a09d0e6555
#
_entry.id   2f61a5cf912312e3966024a09d0e6555
#
_cell.length_a   1.000
_cell.length_b   1.000
_cell.length_c   1.000
_cell.angle_alpha   90.00
_cell.angle_beta   90.00
_cell.angle_gamma   90.00
#
_symmetry.space_group_name_H-M   'P 1'
#
loop_
_entity.id
_entity.type
_entity.pdbx_description
1 polymer ?
#
loop_
_entity_poly.entity_id
_entity_poly.type
_entity_poly.pdbx_seq_one_letter_code
_entity_poly.pdbx_strand_id
1 'polypeptide(L)'
;MHGSSVFAAVFAASASLVAAVAVAAPAQADQYEFISFLDNSGVSYGSIIDMIDIGKAVCHDLRSGDTPPIVLARLANVGFAPAEASLVLVSAVGHLCVDAKAGVNDWALRQGYTGVAL
;
A
#
# COMPACT_ATOMS: atom_id res chain seq x y z
N MET A 1 -42.23 24.88 7.18
CA MET A 1 -41.53 24.94 5.90
C MET A 1 -40.05 25.30 6.07
N HIS A 2 -39.78 26.38 6.75
CA HIS A 2 -38.40 26.78 6.99
C HIS A 2 -37.59 25.75 7.80
N GLY A 3 -38.27 25.10 8.78
CA GLY A 3 -37.64 24.07 9.59
C GLY A 3 -37.19 22.87 8.77
N SER A 4 -37.96 22.47 7.75
CA SER A 4 -37.59 21.34 6.89
C SER A 4 -36.31 21.61 6.07
N SER A 5 -36.18 22.83 5.56
CA SER A 5 -35.00 23.24 4.80
C SER A 5 -33.74 23.23 5.67
N VAL A 6 -33.87 23.70 6.92
CA VAL A 6 -32.76 23.71 7.87
C VAL A 6 -32.34 22.27 8.22
N PHE A 7 -33.28 21.39 8.45
CA PHE A 7 -32.97 19.98 8.71
C PHE A 7 -32.26 19.32 7.55
N ALA A 8 -32.69 19.58 6.33
CA ALA A 8 -32.06 19.04 5.16
C ALA A 8 -30.60 19.49 5.05
N ALA A 9 -30.30 20.75 5.35
CA ALA A 9 -28.94 21.28 5.34
C ALA A 9 -28.06 20.61 6.41
N VAL A 10 -28.62 20.38 7.60
CA VAL A 10 -27.88 19.72 8.69
C VAL A 10 -27.56 18.28 8.32
N PHE A 11 -28.49 17.54 7.74
CA PHE A 11 -28.21 16.16 7.29
C PHE A 11 -27.16 16.11 6.21
N ALA A 12 -27.19 17.02 5.26
CA ALA A 12 -26.17 17.08 4.21
C ALA A 12 -24.77 17.31 4.78
N ALA A 13 -24.62 18.20 5.75
CA ALA A 13 -23.34 18.47 6.42
C ALA A 13 -22.85 17.24 7.17
N SER A 14 -23.74 16.54 7.89
CA SER A 14 -23.38 15.33 8.62
C SER A 14 -22.92 14.21 7.68
N ALA A 15 -23.61 14.02 6.57
CA ALA A 15 -23.25 13.02 5.57
C ALA A 15 -21.87 13.31 4.97
N SER A 16 -21.55 14.57 4.70
CA SER A 16 -20.24 14.98 4.17
C SER A 16 -19.12 14.69 5.16
N LEU A 17 -19.32 14.94 6.44
CA LEU A 17 -18.34 14.64 7.48
C LEU A 17 -18.08 13.14 7.60
N VAL A 18 -19.12 12.31 7.57
CA VAL A 18 -18.98 10.86 7.62
C VAL A 18 -18.21 10.35 6.41
N ALA A 19 -18.50 10.85 5.22
CA ALA A 19 -17.80 10.48 4.00
C ALA A 19 -16.30 10.84 4.07
N ALA A 20 -15.95 12.01 4.61
CA ALA A 20 -14.57 12.43 4.77
C ALA A 20 -13.79 11.51 5.73
N VAL A 21 -14.40 11.12 6.84
CA VAL A 21 -13.79 10.19 7.79
C VAL A 21 -13.59 8.82 7.16
N ALA A 22 -14.57 8.31 6.41
CA ALA A 22 -14.48 7.02 5.74
C ALA A 22 -13.37 6.99 4.67
N VAL A 23 -13.10 8.12 4.00
CA VAL A 23 -12.02 8.22 3.01
C VAL A 23 -10.64 8.26 3.70
N ALA A 24 -10.52 8.93 4.85
CA ALA A 24 -9.24 9.07 5.55
C ALA A 24 -8.79 7.78 6.25
N ALA A 25 -9.71 7.05 6.88
CA ALA A 25 -9.39 5.87 7.68
C ALA A 25 -8.71 4.74 6.87
N PRO A 26 -9.15 4.38 5.64
CA PRO A 26 -8.49 3.32 4.88
C PRO A 26 -7.01 3.57 4.57
N ALA A 27 -6.62 4.82 4.29
CA ALA A 27 -5.22 5.14 3.98
C ALA A 27 -4.30 4.88 5.17
N GLN A 28 -4.73 5.20 6.38
CA GLN A 28 -3.96 4.92 7.59
C GLN A 28 -3.94 3.42 7.92
N ALA A 29 -5.04 2.72 7.71
CA ALA A 29 -5.13 1.28 7.88
C ALA A 29 -4.17 0.56 6.93
N ASP A 30 -4.07 1.00 5.67
CA ASP A 30 -3.17 0.40 4.69
C ASP A 30 -1.70 0.53 5.10
N GLN A 31 -1.29 1.68 5.60
CA GLN A 31 0.07 1.89 6.10
C GLN A 31 0.35 1.03 7.33
N TYR A 32 -0.60 0.95 8.24
CA TYR A 32 -0.50 0.09 9.42
C TYR A 32 -0.37 -1.38 9.03
N GLU A 33 -1.19 -1.85 8.11
CA GLU A 33 -1.16 -3.22 7.61
C GLU A 33 0.17 -3.54 6.93
N PHE A 34 0.70 -2.61 6.15
CA PHE A 34 2.01 -2.74 5.51
C PHE A 34 3.10 -2.99 6.55
N ILE A 35 3.17 -2.16 7.57
CA ILE A 35 4.16 -2.28 8.65
C ILE A 35 3.95 -3.57 9.44
N SER A 36 2.71 -3.88 9.78
CA SER A 36 2.38 -5.08 10.55
C SER A 36 2.78 -6.36 9.81
N PHE A 37 2.57 -6.42 8.52
CA PHE A 37 3.01 -7.54 7.70
C PHE A 37 4.53 -7.72 7.77
N LEU A 38 5.30 -6.65 7.65
CA LEU A 38 6.75 -6.71 7.69
C LEU A 38 7.25 -7.13 9.07
N ASP A 39 6.67 -6.60 10.13
CA ASP A 39 7.02 -6.98 11.50
C ASP A 39 6.75 -8.46 11.75
N ASN A 40 5.60 -8.95 11.32
CA ASN A 40 5.23 -10.36 11.47
C ASN A 40 6.09 -11.29 10.60
N SER A 41 6.66 -10.77 9.53
CA SER A 41 7.54 -11.51 8.62
C SER A 41 9.02 -11.45 9.03
N GLY A 42 9.34 -10.69 10.08
CA GLY A 42 10.71 -10.59 10.59
C GLY A 42 11.62 -9.68 9.79
N VAL A 43 11.06 -8.76 9.01
CA VAL A 43 11.84 -7.78 8.24
C VAL A 43 12.33 -6.66 9.16
N SER A 44 13.64 -6.41 9.15
CA SER A 44 14.25 -5.33 9.93
C SER A 44 14.31 -4.04 9.11
N TYR A 45 14.09 -2.91 9.77
CA TYR A 45 14.17 -1.59 9.15
C TYR A 45 14.53 -0.53 10.22
N GLY A 46 14.97 0.64 9.79
CA GLY A 46 15.47 1.68 10.69
C GLY A 46 14.37 2.35 11.51
N SER A 47 13.33 2.84 10.84
CA SER A 47 12.18 3.47 11.51
C SER A 47 10.91 3.20 10.71
N ILE A 48 9.76 3.32 11.39
CA ILE A 48 8.45 3.14 10.74
C ILE A 48 8.25 4.16 9.62
N ILE A 49 8.63 5.41 9.85
CA ILE A 49 8.47 6.48 8.86
C ILE A 49 9.31 6.17 7.62
N ASP A 50 10.58 5.79 7.82
CA ASP A 50 11.47 5.43 6.71
C ASP A 50 10.93 4.23 5.94
N MET A 51 10.42 3.23 6.65
CA MET A 51 9.87 2.04 6.01
C MET A 51 8.63 2.35 5.18
N ILE A 52 7.74 3.21 5.67
CA ILE A 52 6.58 3.66 4.91
C ILE A 52 7.03 4.43 3.65
N ASP A 53 8.05 5.27 3.76
CA ASP A 53 8.60 6.00 2.61
C ASP A 53 9.19 5.02 1.58
N ILE A 54 9.88 3.99 2.01
CA ILE A 54 10.37 2.92 1.14
C ILE A 54 9.22 2.23 0.41
N GLY A 55 8.16 1.88 1.13
CA GLY A 55 6.97 1.27 0.52
C GLY A 55 6.31 2.17 -0.51
N LYS A 56 6.21 3.47 -0.22
CA LYS A 56 5.69 4.45 -1.17
C LYS A 56 6.57 4.58 -2.41
N ALA A 57 7.89 4.53 -2.23
CA ALA A 57 8.82 4.55 -3.35
C ALA A 57 8.66 3.32 -4.25
N VAL A 58 8.46 2.15 -3.67
CA VAL A 58 8.14 0.93 -4.43
C VAL A 58 6.90 1.14 -5.28
N CYS A 59 5.85 1.67 -4.70
CA CYS A 59 4.60 1.94 -5.42
C CYS A 59 4.78 2.98 -6.53
N HIS A 60 5.53 4.04 -6.26
CA HIS A 60 5.85 5.06 -7.27
C HIS A 60 6.59 4.46 -8.45
N ASP A 61 7.60 3.62 -8.19
CA ASP A 61 8.39 2.99 -9.23
C ASP A 61 7.55 2.06 -10.11
N LEU A 62 6.71 1.23 -9.49
CA LEU A 62 5.82 0.33 -10.21
C LEU A 62 4.81 1.10 -11.08
N ARG A 63 4.23 2.17 -10.54
CA ARG A 63 3.29 3.02 -11.28
C ARG A 63 3.96 3.79 -12.41
N SER A 64 5.26 4.02 -12.31
CA SER A 64 6.05 4.66 -13.36
C SER A 64 6.50 3.68 -14.45
N GLY A 65 6.18 2.40 -14.32
CA GLY A 65 6.50 1.39 -15.31
C GLY A 65 7.74 0.56 -15.01
N ASP A 66 8.38 0.76 -13.87
CA ASP A 66 9.51 -0.08 -13.48
C ASP A 66 9.05 -1.50 -13.21
N THR A 67 9.83 -2.46 -13.68
CA THR A 67 9.53 -3.87 -13.48
C THR A 67 9.92 -4.34 -12.08
N PRO A 68 9.33 -5.43 -11.56
CA PRO A 68 9.70 -5.99 -10.27
C PRO A 68 11.20 -6.23 -10.08
N PRO A 69 11.96 -6.76 -11.06
CA PRO A 69 13.41 -6.91 -10.89
C PRO A 69 14.14 -5.60 -10.61
N ILE A 70 13.75 -4.51 -11.24
CA ILE A 70 14.34 -3.19 -11.00
C ILE A 70 14.04 -2.72 -9.59
N VAL A 71 12.81 -2.88 -9.15
CA VAL A 71 12.39 -2.51 -7.78
C VAL A 71 13.14 -3.34 -6.74
N LEU A 72 13.25 -4.64 -6.96
CA LEU A 72 14.00 -5.53 -6.06
C LEU A 72 15.48 -5.15 -6.00
N ALA A 73 16.09 -4.77 -7.11
CA ALA A 73 17.49 -4.32 -7.14
C ALA A 73 17.68 -3.02 -6.33
N ARG A 74 16.73 -2.09 -6.42
CA ARG A 74 16.76 -0.86 -5.60
C ARG A 74 16.63 -1.17 -4.11
N LEU A 75 15.76 -2.10 -3.75
CA LEU A 75 15.63 -2.53 -2.35
C LEU A 75 16.92 -3.19 -1.84
N ALA A 76 17.57 -3.99 -2.67
CA ALA A 76 18.88 -4.56 -2.33
C ALA A 76 19.92 -3.47 -2.09
N ASN A 77 19.93 -2.41 -2.90
CA ASN A 77 20.83 -1.28 -2.72
C ASN A 77 20.58 -0.49 -1.44
N VAL A 78 19.36 -0.50 -0.94
CA VAL A 78 19.02 0.12 0.36
C VAL A 78 19.49 -0.75 1.53
N GLY A 79 19.79 -2.03 1.30
CA GLY A 79 20.34 -2.93 2.31
C GLY A 79 19.47 -4.14 2.65
N PHE A 80 18.37 -4.35 1.94
CA PHE A 80 17.53 -5.53 2.18
C PHE A 80 18.15 -6.77 1.55
N ALA A 81 18.15 -7.87 2.30
CA ALA A 81 18.46 -9.18 1.74
C ALA A 81 17.40 -9.58 0.69
N PRO A 82 17.72 -10.47 -0.27
CA PRO A 82 16.78 -10.83 -1.33
C PRO A 82 15.41 -11.27 -0.84
N ALA A 83 15.35 -12.09 0.19
CA ALA A 83 14.08 -12.54 0.76
C ALA A 83 13.31 -11.38 1.40
N GLU A 84 13.99 -10.47 2.08
CA GLU A 84 13.39 -9.28 2.68
C GLU A 84 12.86 -8.33 1.61
N ALA A 85 13.64 -8.10 0.55
CA ALA A 85 13.22 -7.26 -0.58
C ALA A 85 11.93 -7.79 -1.21
N SER A 86 11.80 -9.09 -1.38
CA SER A 86 10.58 -9.72 -1.89
C SER A 86 9.40 -9.49 -0.97
N LEU A 87 9.59 -9.58 0.34
CA LEU A 87 8.54 -9.32 1.32
C LEU A 87 8.10 -7.84 1.31
N VAL A 88 9.05 -6.93 1.15
CA VAL A 88 8.72 -5.50 1.02
C VAL A 88 7.89 -5.24 -0.23
N LEU A 89 8.27 -5.83 -1.37
CA LEU A 89 7.51 -5.70 -2.61
C LEU A 89 6.08 -6.25 -2.45
N VAL A 90 5.95 -7.46 -1.94
CA VAL A 90 4.66 -8.12 -1.74
C VAL A 90 3.77 -7.32 -0.80
N SER A 91 4.33 -6.84 0.30
CA SER A 91 3.58 -6.03 1.27
C SER A 91 3.12 -4.70 0.68
N ALA A 92 3.99 -4.04 -0.08
CA ALA A 92 3.65 -2.76 -0.72
C ALA A 92 2.49 -2.92 -1.70
N VAL A 93 2.55 -3.90 -2.59
CA VAL A 93 1.46 -4.11 -3.56
C VAL A 93 0.20 -4.69 -2.92
N GLY A 94 0.32 -5.34 -1.80
CA GLY A 94 -0.83 -5.85 -1.06
C GLY A 94 -1.58 -4.78 -0.26
N HIS A 95 -0.87 -3.76 0.22
CA HIS A 95 -1.43 -2.79 1.17
C HIS A 95 -1.33 -1.33 0.73
N LEU A 96 -0.33 -0.93 -0.03
CA LEU A 96 -0.12 0.47 -0.40
C LEU A 96 -0.50 0.80 -1.84
N CYS A 97 -0.33 -0.13 -2.77
CA CYS A 97 -0.64 0.08 -4.17
C CYS A 97 -1.25 -1.16 -4.80
N VAL A 98 -2.47 -1.47 -4.39
CA VAL A 98 -3.22 -2.63 -4.89
C VAL A 98 -3.43 -2.58 -6.40
N ASP A 99 -3.45 -1.38 -6.98
CA ASP A 99 -3.50 -1.16 -8.42
C ASP A 99 -2.31 -1.78 -9.18
N ALA A 100 -1.14 -1.92 -8.54
CA ALA A 100 0.04 -2.54 -9.13
C ALA A 100 0.07 -4.07 -8.99
N LYS A 101 -0.84 -4.63 -8.22
CA LYS A 101 -0.86 -6.05 -7.85
C LYS A 101 -0.95 -6.98 -9.07
N ALA A 102 -1.85 -6.68 -10.00
CA ALA A 102 -2.05 -7.51 -11.20
C ALA A 102 -0.78 -7.61 -12.05
N GLY A 103 -0.08 -6.50 -12.25
CA GLY A 103 1.16 -6.48 -13.03
C GLY A 103 2.28 -7.28 -12.37
N VAL A 104 2.39 -7.21 -11.05
CA VAL A 104 3.39 -7.98 -10.31
C VAL A 104 3.05 -9.47 -10.35
N ASN A 105 1.78 -9.84 -10.21
CA ASN A 105 1.32 -11.22 -10.33
C ASN A 105 1.62 -11.78 -11.72
N ASP A 106 1.30 -11.05 -12.77
CA ASP A 106 1.57 -11.46 -14.14
C ASP A 106 3.06 -11.70 -14.38
N TRP A 107 3.90 -10.81 -13.88
CA TRP A 107 5.34 -10.98 -13.94
C TRP A 107 5.78 -12.26 -13.23
N ALA A 108 5.30 -12.47 -11.99
CA ALA A 108 5.66 -13.65 -11.20
C ALA A 108 5.27 -14.94 -11.91
N LEU A 109 4.09 -15.00 -12.50
CA LEU A 109 3.61 -16.16 -13.25
C LEU A 109 4.49 -16.43 -14.48
N ARG A 110 4.90 -15.39 -15.20
CA ARG A 110 5.79 -15.54 -16.34
C ARG A 110 7.17 -16.06 -15.94
N GLN A 111 7.61 -15.81 -14.69
CA GLN A 111 8.86 -16.34 -14.15
C GLN A 111 8.71 -17.76 -13.61
N GLY A 112 7.54 -18.37 -13.69
CA GLY A 112 7.29 -19.71 -13.19
C GLY A 112 6.92 -19.79 -11.72
N TYR A 113 6.71 -18.67 -11.05
CA TYR A 113 6.22 -18.68 -9.67
C TYR A 113 4.72 -19.01 -9.67
N THR A 114 4.35 -20.08 -8.98
CA THR A 114 2.97 -20.48 -8.80
C THR A 114 2.55 -20.25 -7.35
N GLY A 115 1.27 -19.96 -7.13
CA GLY A 115 0.76 -19.77 -5.80
C GLY A 115 1.13 -18.42 -5.17
N VAL A 116 1.52 -17.43 -5.97
CA VAL A 116 1.74 -16.07 -5.49
C VAL A 116 0.39 -15.46 -5.19
N ALA A 117 0.06 -15.39 -3.92
CA ALA A 117 -1.19 -14.81 -3.45
C ALA A 117 -0.92 -13.40 -2.93
N LEU A 118 -1.10 -12.44 -3.77
CA LEU A 118 -1.00 -11.04 -3.37
C LEU A 118 -2.36 -10.47 -3.00
#